data_1ab847988d7080e789d1f3e94353b84e
#
_entry.id   1ab847988d7080e789d1f3e94353b84e
#
_cell.length_a   1.000
_cell.length_b   1.000
_cell.length_c   1.000
_cell.angle_alpha   90.00
_cell.angle_beta   90.00
_cell.angle_gamma   90.00
#
_symmetry.space_group_name_H-M   'P 1'
#
loop_
_entity.id
_entity.type
_entity.pdbx_description
1 polymer ?
#
loop_
_entity_poly.entity_id
_entity_poly.type
_entity_poly.pdbx_seq_one_letter_code
_entity_poly.pdbx_strand_id
1 'polypeptide(L)'
;LCVHFRRDRIAGGLVIQIGSDLFCAIGFISKNILLKALIEPYLSAAKEHGILAPMYLELTTGLRRGELLALRWGDLDVQNRTLSINKSVARQDGKLVISTPKTPNSIRTVLLPEDTVKLLVEEHARHPANPYLFPSPRTGETWDPDGFRRLHDRIIKEIGAEHVRFHDMRHTLDLLFGWACGNRVC
;
A
#
# COMPACT_ATOMS: atom_id res chain seq x y z
N LEU A 1 32.07 1.80 -15.61
CA LEU A 1 31.61 0.41 -15.86
C LEU A 1 30.57 0.45 -16.97
N CYS A 2 30.93 0.03 -18.21
CA CYS A 2 30.02 -0.06 -19.35
C CYS A 2 29.14 -1.31 -19.20
N VAL A 3 27.84 -1.12 -19.12
CA VAL A 3 26.89 -2.22 -19.19
C VAL A 3 26.60 -2.51 -20.67
N HIS A 4 27.06 -3.66 -21.16
CA HIS A 4 26.76 -4.13 -22.51
C HIS A 4 25.36 -4.75 -22.52
N PHE A 5 24.42 -4.10 -23.20
CA PHE A 5 23.09 -4.67 -23.51
C PHE A 5 23.21 -5.58 -24.74
N ARG A 6 23.07 -6.88 -24.54
CA ARG A 6 22.82 -7.82 -25.64
C ARG A 6 21.32 -7.99 -25.82
N ARG A 7 20.86 -7.71 -27.03
CA ARG A 7 19.46 -7.84 -27.44
C ARG A 7 19.35 -9.11 -28.28
N ASP A 8 18.92 -10.20 -27.68
CA ASP A 8 18.59 -11.41 -28.44
C ASP A 8 17.05 -11.52 -28.54
N ARG A 9 16.53 -11.51 -29.77
CA ARG A 9 15.12 -11.75 -30.07
C ARG A 9 14.90 -13.24 -30.26
N ILE A 10 14.12 -13.85 -29.38
CA ILE A 10 13.50 -15.16 -29.64
C ILE A 10 12.01 -15.00 -29.49
N ALA A 11 11.28 -15.59 -30.45
CA ALA A 11 9.85 -15.48 -30.69
C ALA A 11 8.97 -15.33 -29.43
N GLY A 12 8.28 -14.20 -29.29
CA GLY A 12 7.06 -14.07 -28.52
C GLY A 12 7.16 -13.66 -27.07
N GLY A 13 8.35 -13.44 -26.50
CA GLY A 13 8.46 -12.98 -25.09
C GLY A 13 9.78 -12.26 -24.83
N LEU A 14 9.73 -11.08 -24.21
CA LEU A 14 10.91 -10.39 -23.74
C LEU A 14 11.42 -11.08 -22.47
N VAL A 15 12.35 -11.99 -22.59
CA VAL A 15 13.10 -12.54 -21.44
C VAL A 15 14.22 -11.58 -21.10
N ILE A 16 14.08 -10.81 -20.03
CA ILE A 16 15.18 -10.05 -19.47
C ILE A 16 16.01 -11.01 -18.62
N GLN A 17 17.10 -11.53 -19.19
CA GLN A 17 18.09 -12.29 -18.44
C GLN A 17 18.95 -11.29 -17.66
N ILE A 18 18.65 -11.14 -16.37
CA ILE A 18 19.45 -10.34 -15.45
C ILE A 18 20.63 -11.22 -15.04
N GLY A 19 21.85 -10.84 -15.47
CA GLY A 19 23.06 -11.58 -15.13
C GLY A 19 23.30 -11.65 -13.62
N SER A 20 23.98 -12.71 -13.17
CA SER A 20 24.33 -13.02 -11.78
C SER A 20 24.96 -11.86 -10.98
N ASP A 21 25.59 -10.92 -11.67
CA ASP A 21 26.28 -9.78 -11.05
C ASP A 21 25.31 -8.68 -10.54
N LEU A 22 24.11 -8.59 -11.12
CA LEU A 22 23.07 -7.69 -10.64
C LEU A 22 22.41 -8.23 -9.34
N PHE A 23 22.41 -9.54 -9.15
CA PHE A 23 21.95 -10.18 -7.92
C PHE A 23 22.86 -9.84 -6.73
N CYS A 24 24.15 -9.64 -6.95
CA CYS A 24 25.10 -9.28 -5.89
C CYS A 24 24.97 -7.81 -5.47
N ALA A 25 24.65 -6.90 -6.40
CA ALA A 25 24.38 -5.49 -6.08
C ALA A 25 23.02 -5.28 -5.43
N ILE A 26 22.02 -6.12 -5.74
CA ILE A 26 20.68 -6.11 -5.11
C ILE A 26 20.72 -6.72 -3.70
N GLY A 27 21.71 -7.54 -3.38
CA GLY A 27 21.88 -8.15 -2.04
C GLY A 27 22.11 -7.14 -0.90
N PHE A 28 22.34 -5.87 -1.19
CA PHE A 28 22.46 -4.79 -0.21
C PHE A 28 21.19 -3.93 -0.07
N ILE A 29 20.21 -4.09 -0.96
CA ILE A 29 18.90 -3.48 -0.79
C ILE A 29 18.15 -4.32 0.24
N SER A 30 17.78 -3.71 1.35
CA SER A 30 17.05 -4.35 2.45
C SER A 30 16.06 -5.39 1.93
N LYS A 31 16.13 -6.63 2.42
CA LYS A 31 15.29 -7.78 2.02
C LYS A 31 13.77 -7.55 2.17
N ASN A 32 13.38 -6.37 2.63
CA ASN A 32 12.03 -6.04 3.07
C ASN A 32 11.37 -4.95 2.22
N ILE A 33 11.84 -4.68 1.01
CA ILE A 33 11.30 -3.63 0.14
C ILE A 33 10.67 -4.28 -1.09
N LEU A 34 9.44 -3.88 -1.42
CA LEU A 34 8.82 -4.28 -2.66
C LEU A 34 9.55 -3.60 -3.83
N LEU A 35 10.25 -4.37 -4.63
CA LEU A 35 10.96 -3.84 -5.78
C LEU A 35 9.99 -3.21 -6.78
N LYS A 36 10.40 -2.15 -7.46
CA LYS A 36 9.60 -1.45 -8.48
C LYS A 36 8.97 -2.41 -9.50
N ALA A 37 9.70 -3.45 -9.89
CA ALA A 37 9.23 -4.46 -10.83
C ALA A 37 8.07 -5.33 -10.31
N LEU A 38 7.84 -5.38 -8.99
CA LEU A 38 6.80 -6.19 -8.36
C LEU A 38 5.54 -5.39 -8.01
N ILE A 39 5.55 -4.06 -8.20
CA ILE A 39 4.40 -3.22 -7.84
C ILE A 39 3.20 -3.49 -8.74
N GLU A 40 3.40 -3.55 -10.05
CA GLU A 40 2.33 -3.89 -11.00
C GLU A 40 1.73 -5.28 -10.71
N PRO A 41 2.52 -6.37 -10.59
CA PRO A 41 2.00 -7.65 -10.15
C PRO A 41 1.26 -7.60 -8.81
N TYR A 42 1.79 -6.84 -7.83
CA TYR A 42 1.17 -6.67 -6.52
C TYR A 42 -0.20 -5.99 -6.61
N LEU A 43 -0.31 -4.87 -7.33
CA LEU A 43 -1.57 -4.15 -7.50
C LEU A 43 -2.58 -4.95 -8.31
N SER A 44 -2.13 -5.74 -9.31
CA SER A 44 -2.99 -6.65 -10.07
C SER A 44 -3.60 -7.72 -9.16
N ALA A 45 -2.77 -8.40 -8.36
CA ALA A 45 -3.25 -9.39 -7.40
C ALA A 45 -4.14 -8.75 -6.31
N ALA A 46 -3.79 -7.56 -5.81
CA ALA A 46 -4.63 -6.82 -4.87
C ALA A 46 -6.02 -6.49 -5.46
N LYS A 47 -6.10 -6.22 -6.76
CA LYS A 47 -7.37 -6.01 -7.48
C LYS A 47 -8.21 -7.28 -7.54
N GLU A 48 -7.60 -8.41 -7.84
CA GLU A 48 -8.28 -9.72 -7.87
C GLU A 48 -8.82 -10.11 -6.49
N HIS A 49 -8.09 -9.76 -5.42
CA HIS A 49 -8.52 -9.98 -4.04
C HIS A 49 -9.45 -8.87 -3.48
N GLY A 50 -9.82 -7.88 -4.28
CA GLY A 50 -10.77 -6.82 -3.89
C GLY A 50 -10.20 -5.80 -2.88
N ILE A 51 -8.87 -5.66 -2.80
CA ILE A 51 -8.20 -4.71 -1.89
C ILE A 51 -7.26 -3.74 -2.63
N LEU A 52 -7.53 -3.47 -3.91
CA LEU A 52 -6.71 -2.54 -4.69
C LEU A 52 -6.65 -1.15 -4.05
N ALA A 53 -7.81 -0.58 -3.71
CA ALA A 53 -7.89 0.80 -3.22
C ALA A 53 -7.13 1.00 -1.89
N PRO A 54 -7.27 0.16 -0.85
CA PRO A 54 -6.47 0.29 0.37
C PRO A 54 -4.98 0.08 0.11
N MET A 55 -4.58 -0.85 -0.76
CA MET A 55 -3.16 -1.08 -1.05
C MET A 55 -2.54 0.05 -1.85
N TYR A 56 -3.26 0.61 -2.82
CA TYR A 56 -2.81 1.77 -3.57
C TYR A 56 -2.65 3.00 -2.68
N LEU A 57 -3.62 3.24 -1.76
CA LEU A 57 -3.53 4.33 -0.79
C LEU A 57 -2.34 4.15 0.15
N GLU A 58 -2.09 2.94 0.62
CA GLU A 58 -0.93 2.63 1.48
C GLU A 58 0.39 2.91 0.76
N LEU A 59 0.54 2.44 -0.49
CA LEU A 59 1.72 2.67 -1.33
C LEU A 59 1.95 4.16 -1.65
N THR A 60 0.91 4.98 -1.69
CA THR A 60 1.03 6.42 -2.00
C THR A 60 1.19 7.30 -0.77
N THR A 61 0.84 6.82 0.42
CA THR A 61 0.81 7.62 1.65
C THR A 61 1.65 7.05 2.79
N GLY A 62 2.02 5.78 2.72
CA GLY A 62 2.74 5.09 3.79
C GLY A 62 1.98 5.04 5.13
N LEU A 63 0.67 4.91 5.11
CA LEU A 63 -0.15 4.81 6.32
C LEU A 63 0.18 3.55 7.12
N ARG A 64 0.07 3.64 8.45
CA ARG A 64 0.09 2.43 9.27
C ARG A 64 -1.17 1.61 9.02
N ARG A 65 -1.05 0.27 9.06
CA ARG A 65 -2.19 -0.64 8.84
C ARG A 65 -3.44 -0.27 9.65
N GLY A 66 -3.29 0.00 10.94
CA GLY A 66 -4.42 0.38 11.78
C GLY A 66 -5.03 1.74 11.43
N GLU A 67 -4.23 2.69 10.96
CA GLU A 67 -4.70 3.98 10.45
C GLU A 67 -5.52 3.77 9.18
N LEU A 68 -4.95 3.03 8.21
CA LEU A 68 -5.60 2.70 6.93
C LEU A 68 -6.98 2.06 7.12
N LEU A 69 -7.07 1.05 7.99
CA LEU A 69 -8.30 0.31 8.22
C LEU A 69 -9.35 1.05 9.07
N ALA A 70 -8.94 2.11 9.77
CA ALA A 70 -9.85 2.94 10.56
C ALA A 70 -10.46 4.11 9.77
N LEU A 71 -10.03 4.33 8.51
CA LEU A 71 -10.49 5.43 7.69
C LEU A 71 -11.99 5.35 7.40
N ARG A 72 -12.63 6.51 7.45
CA ARG A 72 -14.03 6.70 7.07
C ARG A 72 -14.12 7.61 5.87
N TRP A 73 -15.22 7.54 5.14
CA TRP A 73 -15.46 8.43 4.00
C TRP A 73 -15.38 9.91 4.39
N GLY A 74 -15.90 10.28 5.56
CA GLY A 74 -15.83 11.65 6.07
C GLY A 74 -14.42 12.14 6.45
N ASP A 75 -13.40 11.29 6.40
CA ASP A 75 -12.00 11.70 6.61
C ASP A 75 -11.34 12.19 5.30
N LEU A 76 -11.98 11.94 4.14
CA LEU A 76 -11.51 12.34 2.81
C LEU A 76 -12.20 13.63 2.36
N ASP A 77 -11.43 14.67 2.11
CA ASP A 77 -11.86 15.87 1.38
C ASP A 77 -11.49 15.71 -0.10
N VAL A 78 -12.48 15.38 -0.90
CA VAL A 78 -12.31 15.13 -2.34
C VAL A 78 -11.90 16.41 -3.09
N GLN A 79 -12.45 17.57 -2.69
CA GLN A 79 -12.21 18.86 -3.36
C GLN A 79 -10.76 19.33 -3.13
N ASN A 80 -10.31 19.27 -1.88
CA ASN A 80 -8.96 19.66 -1.50
C ASN A 80 -7.94 18.53 -1.65
N ARG A 81 -8.40 17.32 -2.00
CA ARG A 81 -7.57 16.11 -2.13
C ARG A 81 -6.78 15.80 -0.86
N THR A 82 -7.40 16.00 0.29
CA THR A 82 -6.75 15.77 1.58
C THR A 82 -7.41 14.65 2.36
N LEU A 83 -6.61 13.90 3.09
CA LEU A 83 -7.03 12.80 3.94
C LEU A 83 -6.62 13.06 5.39
N SER A 84 -7.59 13.12 6.30
CA SER A 84 -7.36 13.31 7.73
C SER A 84 -7.13 11.98 8.43
N ILE A 85 -5.98 11.84 9.08
CA ILE A 85 -5.59 10.63 9.82
C ILE A 85 -5.65 10.95 11.30
N ASN A 86 -6.71 10.52 11.97
CA ASN A 86 -7.01 10.84 13.36
C ASN A 86 -7.50 9.62 14.17
N LYS A 87 -7.44 8.43 13.60
CA LYS A 87 -7.91 7.17 14.21
C LYS A 87 -6.99 6.03 13.85
N SER A 88 -7.05 4.98 14.65
CA SER A 88 -6.40 3.71 14.35
C SER A 88 -7.22 2.57 14.95
N VAL A 89 -7.35 1.47 14.22
CA VAL A 89 -7.97 0.23 14.72
C VAL A 89 -6.90 -0.73 15.21
N ALA A 90 -7.16 -1.34 16.34
CA ALA A 90 -6.35 -2.40 16.91
C ALA A 90 -7.23 -3.47 17.56
N ARG A 91 -6.70 -4.67 17.76
CA ARG A 91 -7.34 -5.70 18.57
C ARG A 91 -6.92 -5.53 20.03
N GLN A 92 -7.91 -5.38 20.92
CA GLN A 92 -7.74 -5.32 22.37
C GLN A 92 -8.71 -6.31 23.01
N ASP A 93 -8.23 -7.19 23.85
CA ASP A 93 -9.04 -8.21 24.54
C ASP A 93 -9.99 -8.98 23.60
N GLY A 94 -9.48 -9.35 22.42
CA GLY A 94 -10.23 -10.08 21.41
C GLY A 94 -11.21 -9.24 20.58
N LYS A 95 -11.44 -7.97 20.91
CA LYS A 95 -12.35 -7.06 20.20
C LYS A 95 -11.60 -6.06 19.33
N LEU A 96 -12.23 -5.62 18.26
CA LEU A 96 -11.70 -4.51 17.45
C LEU A 96 -12.09 -3.19 18.12
N VAL A 97 -11.07 -2.37 18.41
CA VAL A 97 -11.24 -1.05 19.02
C VAL A 97 -10.66 -0.01 18.10
N ILE A 98 -11.48 0.98 17.73
CA ILE A 98 -11.02 2.19 17.03
C ILE A 98 -10.76 3.25 18.09
N SER A 99 -9.55 3.77 18.12
CA SER A 99 -9.13 4.80 19.07
C SER A 99 -8.43 5.96 18.37
N THR A 100 -8.48 7.14 18.98
CA THR A 100 -7.61 8.25 18.61
C THR A 100 -6.16 7.91 19.00
N PRO A 101 -5.18 8.34 18.20
CA PRO A 101 -3.77 8.15 18.54
C PRO A 101 -3.41 8.79 19.89
N LYS A 102 -2.57 8.12 20.66
CA LYS A 102 -2.16 8.57 21.99
C LYS A 102 -1.34 9.86 21.99
N THR A 103 -0.73 10.22 20.87
CA THR A 103 0.10 11.41 20.72
C THR A 103 -0.48 12.38 19.68
N PRO A 104 -0.53 13.70 19.97
CA PRO A 104 -1.00 14.71 19.01
C PRO A 104 -0.29 14.66 17.65
N ASN A 105 1.00 14.36 17.64
CA ASN A 105 1.82 14.22 16.42
C ASN A 105 1.41 13.06 15.50
N SER A 106 0.52 12.18 15.95
CA SER A 106 -0.04 11.10 15.12
C SER A 106 -1.28 11.55 14.34
N ILE A 107 -1.86 12.70 14.70
CA ILE A 107 -2.97 13.31 13.97
C ILE A 107 -2.34 14.18 12.87
N ARG A 108 -2.65 13.87 11.62
CA ARG A 108 -2.09 14.56 10.46
C ARG A 108 -3.04 14.55 9.28
N THR A 109 -2.85 15.51 8.39
CA THR A 109 -3.51 15.54 7.08
C THR A 109 -2.47 15.24 6.00
N VAL A 110 -2.84 14.43 5.03
CA VAL A 110 -2.00 14.02 3.91
C VAL A 110 -2.65 14.52 2.62
N LEU A 111 -1.87 15.14 1.74
CA LEU A 111 -2.31 15.50 0.39
C LEU A 111 -2.23 14.25 -0.49
N LEU A 112 -3.30 13.97 -1.24
CA LEU A 112 -3.39 12.83 -2.13
C LEU A 112 -3.18 13.21 -3.60
N PRO A 113 -2.51 12.35 -4.39
CA PRO A 113 -2.53 12.46 -5.84
C PRO A 113 -3.97 12.35 -6.39
N GLU A 114 -4.22 13.01 -7.51
CA GLU A 114 -5.56 13.00 -8.14
C GLU A 114 -6.05 11.59 -8.47
N ASP A 115 -5.18 10.74 -9.00
CA ASP A 115 -5.53 9.36 -9.34
C ASP A 115 -5.88 8.51 -8.11
N THR A 116 -5.24 8.79 -6.97
CA THR A 116 -5.60 8.17 -5.69
C THR A 116 -7.02 8.57 -5.29
N VAL A 117 -7.36 9.86 -5.38
CA VAL A 117 -8.71 10.34 -5.03
C VAL A 117 -9.76 9.73 -5.96
N LYS A 118 -9.51 9.65 -7.27
CA LYS A 118 -10.41 8.99 -8.23
C LYS A 118 -10.68 7.54 -7.84
N LEU A 119 -9.62 6.79 -7.54
CA LEU A 119 -9.73 5.39 -7.11
C LEU A 119 -10.55 5.25 -5.82
N LEU A 120 -10.39 6.15 -4.85
CA LEU A 120 -11.16 6.13 -3.61
C LEU A 120 -12.64 6.47 -3.83
N VAL A 121 -12.95 7.39 -4.74
CA VAL A 121 -14.33 7.71 -5.13
C VAL A 121 -14.99 6.52 -5.81
N GLU A 122 -14.29 5.83 -6.72
CA GLU A 122 -14.77 4.60 -7.36
C GLU A 122 -15.02 3.49 -6.34
N GLU A 123 -14.13 3.35 -5.35
CA GLU A 123 -14.30 2.38 -4.27
C GLU A 123 -15.54 2.69 -3.43
N HIS A 124 -15.73 3.95 -3.04
CA HIS A 124 -16.92 4.37 -2.28
C HIS A 124 -18.22 4.13 -3.04
N ALA A 125 -18.23 4.33 -4.37
CA ALA A 125 -19.42 4.08 -5.19
C ALA A 125 -19.92 2.63 -5.15
N ARG A 126 -19.08 1.67 -4.75
CA ARG A 126 -19.47 0.26 -4.55
C ARG A 126 -20.24 0.01 -3.26
N HIS A 127 -20.11 0.90 -2.26
CA HIS A 127 -20.78 0.79 -0.95
C HIS A 127 -21.14 2.16 -0.36
N PRO A 128 -21.95 2.97 -1.06
CA PRO A 128 -22.12 4.41 -0.77
C PRO A 128 -22.78 4.70 0.60
N ALA A 129 -23.51 3.75 1.15
CA ALA A 129 -24.13 3.88 2.48
C ALA A 129 -23.20 3.48 3.64
N ASN A 130 -22.03 2.94 3.34
CA ASN A 130 -21.11 2.48 4.37
C ASN A 130 -20.22 3.64 4.84
N PRO A 131 -20.10 3.89 6.16
CA PRO A 131 -19.25 4.99 6.65
C PRO A 131 -17.76 4.71 6.54
N TYR A 132 -17.33 3.45 6.42
CA TYR A 132 -15.93 3.08 6.28
C TYR A 132 -15.46 3.28 4.85
N LEU A 133 -14.23 3.78 4.69
CA LEU A 133 -13.61 3.92 3.37
C LEU A 133 -13.32 2.55 2.74
N PHE A 134 -12.92 1.59 3.56
CA PHE A 134 -12.63 0.21 3.16
C PHE A 134 -13.36 -0.77 4.09
N PRO A 135 -14.65 -1.03 3.88
CA PRO A 135 -15.38 -1.98 4.69
C PRO A 135 -14.93 -3.41 4.42
N SER A 136 -14.95 -4.24 5.45
CA SER A 136 -14.73 -5.68 5.28
C SER A 136 -15.90 -6.29 4.49
N PRO A 137 -15.65 -7.01 3.38
CA PRO A 137 -16.72 -7.60 2.58
C PRO A 137 -17.54 -8.65 3.34
N ARG A 138 -17.00 -9.18 4.44
CA ARG A 138 -17.69 -10.18 5.26
C ARG A 138 -18.67 -9.57 6.28
N THR A 139 -18.33 -8.40 6.84
CA THR A 139 -19.06 -7.83 7.97
C THR A 139 -19.67 -6.46 7.69
N GLY A 140 -19.19 -5.76 6.64
CA GLY A 140 -19.49 -4.35 6.39
C GLY A 140 -18.82 -3.37 7.37
N GLU A 141 -18.14 -3.86 8.39
CA GLU A 141 -17.44 -3.10 9.41
C GLU A 141 -15.93 -2.94 9.04
N THR A 142 -15.15 -2.33 9.94
CA THR A 142 -13.71 -2.28 9.76
C THR A 142 -13.10 -3.69 9.66
N TRP A 143 -12.05 -3.82 8.85
CA TRP A 143 -11.30 -5.06 8.77
C TRP A 143 -10.63 -5.41 10.10
N ASP A 144 -10.57 -6.72 10.41
CA ASP A 144 -9.63 -7.23 11.40
C ASP A 144 -8.19 -7.03 10.89
N PRO A 145 -7.35 -6.27 11.61
CA PRO A 145 -5.98 -5.99 11.17
C PRO A 145 -5.14 -7.24 10.90
N ASP A 146 -5.37 -8.32 11.65
CA ASP A 146 -4.65 -9.57 11.44
C ASP A 146 -5.20 -10.34 10.22
N GLY A 147 -6.51 -10.26 9.99
CA GLY A 147 -7.14 -10.79 8.78
C GLY A 147 -6.62 -10.10 7.52
N PHE A 148 -6.54 -8.78 7.56
CA PHE A 148 -6.00 -7.98 6.46
C PHE A 148 -4.52 -8.26 6.20
N ARG A 149 -3.70 -8.39 7.26
CA ARG A 149 -2.29 -8.79 7.14
C ARG A 149 -2.15 -10.17 6.47
N ARG A 150 -2.94 -11.17 6.89
CA ARG A 150 -2.91 -12.51 6.26
C ARG A 150 -3.26 -12.47 4.78
N LEU A 151 -4.15 -11.57 4.36
CA LEU A 151 -4.47 -11.38 2.95
C LEU A 151 -3.29 -10.76 2.20
N HIS A 152 -2.67 -9.72 2.75
CA HIS A 152 -1.44 -9.14 2.20
C HIS A 152 -0.33 -10.19 2.07
N ASP A 153 -0.06 -10.98 3.13
CA ASP A 153 0.97 -12.03 3.13
C ASP A 153 0.71 -13.08 2.02
N ARG A 154 -0.58 -13.37 1.75
CA ARG A 154 -0.98 -14.27 0.65
C ARG A 154 -0.63 -13.67 -0.71
N ILE A 155 -0.96 -12.41 -0.95
CA ILE A 155 -0.65 -11.71 -2.20
C ILE A 155 0.86 -11.64 -2.42
N ILE A 156 1.64 -11.31 -1.40
CA ILE A 156 3.10 -11.28 -1.46
C ILE A 156 3.67 -12.64 -1.86
N LYS A 157 3.14 -13.73 -1.29
CA LYS A 157 3.53 -15.09 -1.67
C LYS A 157 3.14 -15.44 -3.11
N GLU A 158 1.96 -15.03 -3.54
CA GLU A 158 1.44 -15.28 -4.88
C GLU A 158 2.31 -14.65 -5.97
N ILE A 159 2.82 -13.45 -5.74
CA ILE A 159 3.71 -12.74 -6.68
C ILE A 159 5.19 -13.11 -6.51
N GLY A 160 5.52 -14.06 -5.64
CA GLY A 160 6.91 -14.48 -5.38
C GLY A 160 7.77 -13.43 -4.67
N ALA A 161 7.17 -12.43 -4.02
CA ALA A 161 7.88 -11.39 -3.26
C ALA A 161 8.08 -11.87 -1.81
N GLU A 162 9.04 -12.75 -1.57
CA GLU A 162 9.31 -13.25 -0.23
C GLU A 162 9.79 -12.14 0.73
N HIS A 163 9.29 -12.20 1.97
CA HIS A 163 9.71 -11.38 3.12
C HIS A 163 9.29 -9.89 3.13
N VAL A 164 8.42 -9.41 2.23
CA VAL A 164 7.88 -8.05 2.33
C VAL A 164 6.70 -8.03 3.28
N ARG A 165 6.88 -7.47 4.47
CA ARG A 165 5.78 -7.30 5.44
C ARG A 165 4.96 -6.06 5.11
N PHE A 166 3.71 -6.03 5.56
CA PHE A 166 2.85 -4.84 5.37
C PHE A 166 3.51 -3.54 5.84
N HIS A 167 4.21 -3.56 6.96
CA HIS A 167 4.90 -2.37 7.47
C HIS A 167 6.06 -1.91 6.56
N ASP A 168 6.68 -2.82 5.84
CA ASP A 168 7.83 -2.54 4.97
C ASP A 168 7.39 -1.84 3.67
N MET A 169 6.09 -1.90 3.31
CA MET A 169 5.50 -1.18 2.18
C MET A 169 5.69 0.34 2.27
N ARG A 170 5.79 0.89 3.49
CA ARG A 170 6.09 2.31 3.71
C ARG A 170 7.46 2.72 3.19
N HIS A 171 8.45 1.82 3.24
CA HIS A 171 9.80 2.07 2.70
C HIS A 171 9.83 1.97 1.17
N THR A 172 8.87 1.27 0.59
CA THR A 172 8.70 1.20 -0.87
C THR A 172 8.35 2.56 -1.45
N LEU A 173 7.56 3.37 -0.74
CA LEU A 173 7.21 4.74 -1.13
C LEU A 173 8.45 5.62 -1.33
N ASP A 174 9.40 5.58 -0.39
CA ASP A 174 10.62 6.41 -0.43
C ASP A 174 11.47 6.10 -1.68
N LEU A 175 11.47 4.84 -2.12
CA LEU A 175 12.20 4.42 -3.32
C LEU A 175 11.48 4.75 -4.63
N LEU A 176 10.14 4.70 -4.63
CA LEU A 176 9.35 4.88 -5.84
C LEU A 176 9.28 6.32 -6.31
N PHE A 177 9.14 7.23 -5.38
CA PHE A 177 8.85 8.63 -5.67
C PHE A 177 10.06 9.54 -5.50
N GLY A 178 11.24 9.02 -5.11
CA GLY A 178 12.45 9.83 -4.93
C GLY A 178 12.25 10.95 -3.94
N TRP A 179 11.31 10.81 -3.04
CA TRP A 179 10.94 11.81 -2.06
C TRP A 179 11.97 11.83 -0.93
N ALA A 180 13.11 12.43 -1.24
CA ALA A 180 13.87 13.07 -0.19
C ALA A 180 12.89 13.91 0.66
N CYS A 181 12.78 13.55 1.90
CA CYS A 181 12.38 14.28 3.11
C CYS A 181 12.00 15.77 2.94
N GLY A 182 11.01 16.13 2.10
CA GLY A 182 10.71 17.54 1.79
C GLY A 182 9.24 17.95 1.98
N ASN A 183 8.32 17.03 1.98
CA ASN A 183 6.88 17.33 2.06
C ASN A 183 6.15 16.60 3.19
N ARG A 184 6.80 16.39 4.31
CA ARG A 184 6.05 16.29 5.56
C ARG A 184 5.69 17.72 5.95
N VAL A 185 4.46 18.13 5.63
CA VAL A 185 3.85 19.28 6.28
C VAL A 185 3.79 18.91 7.77
N CYS A 186 4.64 19.54 8.54
CA CYS A 186 4.62 19.47 10.00
C CYS A 186 3.35 20.15 10.52
#